data_874cfdde058c1e09846be759002610ab
#
_entry.id   874cfdde058c1e09846be759002610ab
#
_cell.length_a   1.000
_cell.length_b   1.000
_cell.length_c   1.000
_cell.angle_alpha   90.00
_cell.angle_beta   90.00
_cell.angle_gamma   90.00
#
_symmetry.space_group_name_H-M   'P 1'
#
loop_
_entity.id
_entity.type
_entity.pdbx_description
1 polymer ?
#
loop_
_entity_poly.entity_id
_entity_poly.type
_entity_poly.pdbx_seq_one_letter_code
_entity_poly.pdbx_strand_id
1 'polypeptide(L)'
;MINLKGMTWDHSRGFDPMVATSKKFQEIHNNKVSIEWDKRPLQAFADRPIEDMTDDYDLIVIDYPHVGEVAHKGLLQNLNINEYQSQLNDLKKQSVGKSHESYFINNKQWALSIDAASQTACYREDLVRTL
;
A
#
# COMPACT_ATOMS: atom_id res chain seq x y z
N MET A 1 12.90 19.79 -11.04
CA MET A 1 12.81 18.53 -10.30
C MET A 1 11.41 18.46 -9.70
N ILE A 2 10.70 17.36 -9.87
CA ILE A 2 9.37 17.13 -9.27
C ILE A 2 9.62 16.47 -7.93
N ASN A 3 9.07 17.03 -6.86
CA ASN A 3 9.16 16.46 -5.52
C ASN A 3 7.76 15.94 -5.13
N LEU A 4 7.66 14.66 -4.87
CA LEU A 4 6.45 13.98 -4.42
C LEU A 4 6.56 13.64 -2.93
N LYS A 5 5.42 13.61 -2.24
CA LYS A 5 5.32 13.22 -0.84
C LYS A 5 4.55 11.93 -0.70
N GLY A 6 5.06 11.02 0.10
CA GLY A 6 4.41 9.77 0.44
C GLY A 6 4.16 9.63 1.94
N MET A 7 3.10 8.92 2.31
CA MET A 7 2.79 8.53 3.69
C MET A 7 2.79 7.02 3.83
N THR A 8 3.47 6.50 4.85
CA THR A 8 3.50 5.08 5.20
C THR A 8 3.44 4.88 6.72
N TRP A 9 3.48 3.63 7.23
CA TRP A 9 3.52 3.38 8.67
C TRP A 9 4.95 3.24 9.19
N ASP A 10 5.15 3.61 10.46
CA ASP A 10 6.45 3.56 11.13
C ASP A 10 6.83 2.14 11.53
N HIS A 11 7.29 1.39 10.56
CA HIS A 11 7.81 0.03 10.69
C HIS A 11 8.80 -0.25 9.57
N SER A 12 9.81 -1.07 9.83
CA SER A 12 10.82 -1.44 8.82
C SER A 12 10.20 -2.04 7.55
N ARG A 13 9.14 -2.85 7.66
CA ARG A 13 8.40 -3.40 6.51
C ARG A 13 7.66 -2.35 5.69
N GLY A 14 7.30 -1.22 6.29
CA GLY A 14 6.56 -0.16 5.63
C GLY A 14 7.44 0.97 5.10
N PHE A 15 8.38 1.41 5.93
CA PHE A 15 9.19 2.59 5.62
C PHE A 15 10.42 2.28 4.77
N ASP A 16 11.21 1.26 5.17
CA ASP A 16 12.48 0.98 4.50
C ASP A 16 12.34 0.62 3.02
N PRO A 17 11.36 -0.22 2.59
CA PRO A 17 11.15 -0.50 1.18
C PRO A 17 10.74 0.74 0.37
N MET A 18 9.94 1.63 0.95
CA MET A 18 9.51 2.86 0.28
C MET A 18 10.68 3.80 0.04
N VAL A 19 11.54 3.98 1.03
CA VAL A 19 12.76 4.80 0.90
C VAL A 19 13.71 4.19 -0.14
N ALA A 20 13.95 2.88 -0.07
CA ALA A 20 14.87 2.19 -0.99
C ALA A 20 14.39 2.24 -2.45
N THR A 21 13.10 1.96 -2.69
CA THR A 21 12.51 1.99 -4.03
C THR A 21 12.45 3.41 -4.59
N SER A 22 12.16 4.40 -3.75
CA SER A 22 12.15 5.82 -4.17
C SER A 22 13.53 6.29 -4.58
N LYS A 23 14.58 5.90 -3.87
CA LYS A 23 15.95 6.19 -4.25
C LYS A 23 16.28 5.56 -5.61
N LYS A 24 15.90 4.32 -5.82
CA LYS A 24 16.11 3.64 -7.11
C LYS A 24 15.32 4.30 -8.25
N PHE A 25 14.08 4.68 -7.97
CA PHE A 25 13.23 5.41 -8.92
C PHE A 25 13.86 6.74 -9.34
N GLN A 26 14.38 7.50 -8.39
CA GLN A 26 15.07 8.77 -8.65
C GLN A 26 16.30 8.57 -9.54
N GLU A 27 17.12 7.54 -9.29
CA GLU A 27 18.28 7.20 -10.12
C GLU A 27 17.88 6.90 -11.57
N ILE A 28 16.86 6.03 -11.76
CA ILE A 28 16.36 5.62 -13.08
C ILE A 28 15.84 6.82 -13.88
N HIS A 29 15.23 7.80 -13.21
CA HIS A 29 14.67 8.99 -13.82
C HIS A 29 15.65 10.19 -13.85
N ASN A 30 16.96 9.93 -13.76
CA ASN A 30 18.02 10.94 -13.86
C ASN A 30 17.82 12.11 -12.88
N ASN A 31 17.39 11.83 -11.66
CA ASN A 31 17.10 12.80 -10.60
C ASN A 31 16.04 13.86 -10.98
N LYS A 32 15.16 13.57 -11.92
CA LYS A 32 14.07 14.49 -12.30
C LYS A 32 12.88 14.44 -11.36
N VAL A 33 12.72 13.32 -10.65
CA VAL A 33 11.64 13.08 -9.68
C VAL A 33 12.26 12.57 -8.40
N SER A 34 11.85 13.11 -7.26
CA SER A 34 12.15 12.57 -5.92
C SER A 34 10.86 12.25 -5.18
N ILE A 35 10.91 11.28 -4.29
CA ILE A 35 9.78 10.93 -3.41
C ILE A 35 10.30 10.91 -1.98
N GLU A 36 9.72 11.74 -1.13
CA GLU A 36 10.00 11.79 0.30
C GLU A 36 8.86 11.11 1.07
N TRP A 37 9.20 10.28 2.06
CA TRP A 37 8.23 9.51 2.82
C TRP A 37 8.16 9.98 4.25
N ASP A 38 6.97 10.44 4.64
CA ASP A 38 6.57 10.59 6.04
C ASP A 38 6.06 9.26 6.58
N LYS A 39 6.17 9.07 7.89
CA LYS A 39 5.70 7.87 8.57
C LYS A 39 4.89 8.22 9.81
N ARG A 40 3.92 7.38 10.12
CA ARG A 40 3.06 7.54 11.29
C ARG A 40 2.97 6.24 12.09
N PRO A 41 2.70 6.30 13.42
CA PRO A 41 2.50 5.11 14.24
C PRO A 41 1.43 4.19 13.67
N LEU A 42 1.59 2.88 13.86
CA LEU A 42 0.70 1.85 13.32
C LEU A 42 -0.78 2.11 13.66
N GLN A 43 -1.08 2.53 14.89
CA GLN A 43 -2.45 2.85 15.29
C GLN A 43 -3.03 4.01 14.48
N ALA A 44 -2.28 5.12 14.35
CA ALA A 44 -2.71 6.24 13.53
C ALA A 44 -2.82 5.88 12.04
N PHE A 45 -2.02 4.92 11.57
CA PHE A 45 -2.10 4.38 10.23
C PHE A 45 -3.41 3.62 9.99
N ALA A 46 -3.88 2.85 10.98
CA ALA A 46 -5.11 2.09 10.89
C ALA A 46 -6.38 2.95 11.08
N ASP A 47 -6.33 3.96 11.95
CA ASP A 47 -7.52 4.67 12.44
C ASP A 47 -7.79 6.00 11.70
N ARG A 48 -6.76 6.62 11.10
CA ARG A 48 -6.94 7.91 10.44
C ARG A 48 -7.60 7.76 9.07
N PRO A 49 -8.69 8.49 8.77
CA PRO A 49 -9.33 8.46 7.47
C PRO A 49 -8.37 8.81 6.33
N ILE A 50 -8.49 8.12 5.20
CA ILE A 50 -7.68 8.40 4.01
C ILE A 50 -7.96 9.81 3.48
N GLU A 51 -9.20 10.24 3.55
CA GLU A 51 -9.65 11.57 3.12
C GLU A 51 -8.84 12.72 3.74
N ASP A 52 -8.44 12.58 5.02
CA ASP A 52 -7.64 13.60 5.73
C ASP A 52 -6.19 13.74 5.20
N MET A 53 -5.77 12.87 4.28
CA MET A 53 -4.40 12.82 3.78
C MET A 53 -4.29 13.10 2.29
N THR A 54 -5.39 13.10 1.56
CA THR A 54 -5.39 13.25 0.10
C THR A 54 -4.88 14.60 -0.39
N ASP A 55 -5.01 15.64 0.43
CA ASP A 55 -4.51 16.97 0.10
C ASP A 55 -3.03 17.17 0.44
N ASP A 56 -2.48 16.33 1.32
CA ASP A 56 -1.11 16.48 1.83
C ASP A 56 -0.09 15.56 1.13
N TYR A 57 -0.57 14.45 0.51
CA TYR A 57 0.29 13.41 -0.01
C TYR A 57 -0.08 12.97 -1.43
N ASP A 58 0.94 12.80 -2.27
CA ASP A 58 0.82 12.27 -3.64
C ASP A 58 0.71 10.73 -3.64
N LEU A 59 1.31 10.07 -2.65
CA LEU A 59 1.36 8.62 -2.49
C LEU A 59 0.96 8.25 -1.07
N ILE A 60 0.03 7.32 -0.93
CA ILE A 60 -0.44 6.88 0.40
C ILE A 60 -0.41 5.36 0.45
N VAL A 61 0.29 4.81 1.44
CA VAL A 61 0.16 3.39 1.79
C VAL A 61 -1.10 3.22 2.63
N ILE A 62 -1.94 2.28 2.26
CA ILE A 62 -3.22 2.02 2.93
C ILE A 62 -3.35 0.55 3.32
N ASP A 63 -4.07 0.28 4.39
CA ASP A 63 -4.52 -1.07 4.74
C ASP A 63 -5.74 -1.49 3.92
N TYR A 64 -5.87 -2.78 3.69
CA TYR A 64 -6.98 -3.37 2.93
C TYR A 64 -8.37 -2.90 3.37
N PRO A 65 -8.72 -2.77 4.68
CA PRO A 65 -10.04 -2.32 5.10
C PRO A 65 -10.46 -0.96 4.54
N HIS A 66 -9.51 -0.09 4.21
CA HIS A 66 -9.80 1.23 3.66
C HIS A 66 -10.18 1.26 2.18
N VAL A 67 -9.91 0.17 1.43
CA VAL A 67 -10.13 0.17 -0.02
C VAL A 67 -11.60 0.35 -0.41
N GLY A 68 -12.53 -0.14 0.41
CA GLY A 68 -13.97 0.06 0.21
C GLY A 68 -14.37 1.54 0.25
N GLU A 69 -13.87 2.28 1.23
CA GLU A 69 -14.09 3.72 1.35
C GLU A 69 -13.46 4.49 0.19
N VAL A 70 -12.21 4.16 -0.13
CA VAL A 70 -11.48 4.74 -1.28
C VAL A 70 -12.27 4.58 -2.58
N ALA A 71 -12.79 3.37 -2.83
CA ALA A 71 -13.55 3.08 -4.04
C ALA A 71 -14.90 3.79 -4.08
N HIS A 72 -15.58 3.90 -2.93
CA HIS A 72 -16.89 4.54 -2.83
C HIS A 72 -16.80 6.07 -2.98
N LYS A 73 -15.84 6.68 -2.31
CA LYS A 73 -15.65 8.14 -2.31
C LYS A 73 -14.77 8.65 -3.46
N GLY A 74 -14.07 7.76 -4.16
CA GLY A 74 -13.13 8.16 -5.24
C GLY A 74 -11.94 8.97 -4.72
N LEU A 75 -11.39 8.60 -3.56
CA LEU A 75 -10.34 9.35 -2.87
C LEU A 75 -8.96 9.22 -3.52
N LEU A 76 -8.73 8.15 -4.26
CA LEU A 76 -7.44 7.87 -4.91
C LEU A 76 -7.62 7.75 -6.43
N GLN A 77 -6.51 7.88 -7.13
CA GLN A 77 -6.47 7.69 -8.58
C GLN A 77 -6.62 6.21 -8.94
N ASN A 78 -7.50 5.91 -9.89
CA ASN A 78 -7.60 4.58 -10.49
C ASN A 78 -6.31 4.23 -11.26
N LEU A 79 -5.75 3.06 -10.98
CA LEU A 79 -4.52 2.57 -11.57
C LEU A 79 -4.70 1.75 -12.86
N ASN A 80 -5.95 1.52 -13.32
CA ASN A 80 -6.22 0.86 -14.60
C ASN A 80 -5.96 1.81 -15.79
N ILE A 81 -4.71 2.15 -15.98
CA ILE A 81 -4.26 2.96 -17.11
C ILE A 81 -3.85 2.01 -18.22
N ASN A 82 -4.42 2.18 -19.43
CA ASN A 82 -4.18 1.27 -20.55
C ASN A 82 -2.70 1.03 -20.86
N GLU A 83 -1.90 2.07 -20.71
CA GLU A 83 -0.46 2.06 -20.92
C GLU A 83 0.28 1.11 -19.96
N TYR A 84 -0.25 0.89 -18.74
CA TYR A 84 0.37 0.06 -17.70
C TYR A 84 -0.33 -1.28 -17.49
N GLN A 85 -1.29 -1.66 -18.36
CA GLN A 85 -2.08 -2.88 -18.17
C GLN A 85 -1.22 -4.16 -18.14
N SER A 86 -0.16 -4.22 -18.94
CA SER A 86 0.77 -5.36 -18.93
C SER A 86 1.47 -5.50 -17.57
N GLN A 87 1.97 -4.38 -17.02
CA GLN A 87 2.64 -4.37 -15.71
C GLN A 87 1.68 -4.74 -14.58
N LEU A 88 0.42 -4.26 -14.62
CA LEU A 88 -0.60 -4.65 -13.64
C LEU A 88 -0.88 -6.16 -13.69
N ASN A 89 -0.94 -6.75 -14.88
CA ASN A 89 -1.13 -8.18 -15.04
C ASN A 89 0.07 -8.99 -14.52
N ASP A 90 1.28 -8.51 -14.69
CA ASP A 90 2.48 -9.16 -14.17
C ASP A 90 2.57 -9.05 -12.64
N LEU A 91 2.23 -7.89 -12.07
CA LEU A 91 2.10 -7.71 -10.63
C LEU A 91 1.04 -8.64 -10.03
N LYS A 92 -0.10 -8.81 -10.70
CA LYS A 92 -1.14 -9.75 -10.28
C LYS A 92 -0.62 -11.19 -10.22
N LYS A 93 0.13 -11.64 -11.23
CA LYS A 93 0.72 -13.00 -11.27
C LYS A 93 1.78 -13.22 -10.19
N GLN A 94 2.52 -12.18 -9.83
CA GLN A 94 3.60 -12.26 -8.83
C GLN A 94 3.10 -12.07 -7.39
N SER A 95 1.88 -11.59 -7.21
CA SER A 95 1.33 -11.31 -5.89
C SER A 95 1.00 -12.57 -5.11
N VAL A 96 1.24 -12.52 -3.80
CA VAL A 96 0.96 -13.61 -2.87
C VAL A 96 -0.55 -13.75 -2.66
N GLY A 97 -1.09 -14.93 -2.93
CA GLY A 97 -2.52 -15.21 -2.74
C GLY A 97 -3.39 -14.24 -3.53
N LYS A 98 -4.34 -13.62 -2.85
CA LYS A 98 -5.24 -12.60 -3.41
C LYS A 98 -4.87 -11.17 -3.06
N SER A 99 -3.64 -10.91 -2.62
CA SER A 99 -3.24 -9.58 -2.15
C SER A 99 -3.41 -8.49 -3.21
N HIS A 100 -3.11 -8.77 -4.49
CA HIS A 100 -3.35 -7.83 -5.58
C HIS A 100 -4.85 -7.61 -5.82
N GLU A 101 -5.63 -8.71 -5.86
CA GLU A 101 -7.07 -8.67 -6.16
C GLU A 101 -7.88 -7.99 -5.06
N SER A 102 -7.40 -8.00 -3.81
CA SER A 102 -8.09 -7.37 -2.68
C SER A 102 -8.26 -5.86 -2.84
N TYR A 103 -7.39 -5.22 -3.62
CA TYR A 103 -7.48 -3.78 -3.94
C TYR A 103 -8.21 -3.49 -5.26
N PHE A 104 -8.87 -4.48 -5.84
CA PHE A 104 -9.65 -4.34 -7.06
C PHE A 104 -11.14 -4.32 -6.73
N ILE A 105 -11.78 -3.16 -6.80
CA ILE A 105 -13.20 -2.93 -6.48
C ILE A 105 -13.85 -2.11 -7.58
N ASN A 106 -15.08 -2.46 -7.94
CA ASN A 106 -15.87 -1.77 -8.99
C ASN A 106 -15.12 -1.65 -10.32
N ASN A 107 -14.47 -2.73 -10.74
CA ASN A 107 -13.66 -2.81 -11.97
C ASN A 107 -12.48 -1.83 -12.03
N LYS A 108 -11.96 -1.41 -10.86
CA LYS A 108 -10.84 -0.50 -10.76
C LYS A 108 -9.81 -1.02 -9.76
N GLN A 109 -8.53 -0.90 -10.11
CA GLN A 109 -7.40 -1.14 -9.20
C GLN A 109 -7.08 0.15 -8.46
N TRP A 110 -7.23 0.16 -7.15
CA TRP A 110 -7.07 1.34 -6.32
C TRP A 110 -5.71 1.46 -5.65
N ALA A 111 -5.07 0.31 -5.41
CA ALA A 111 -3.71 0.28 -4.85
C ALA A 111 -2.97 -0.97 -5.34
N LEU A 112 -1.65 -0.96 -5.16
CA LEU A 112 -0.76 -2.08 -5.44
C LEU A 112 -0.27 -2.68 -4.12
N SER A 113 -0.24 -4.00 -4.02
CA SER A 113 0.27 -4.67 -2.83
C SER A 113 1.77 -4.47 -2.70
N ILE A 114 2.20 -3.94 -1.57
CA ILE A 114 3.62 -3.74 -1.21
C ILE A 114 4.08 -4.66 -0.10
N ASP A 115 3.13 -5.17 0.69
CA ASP A 115 3.34 -6.11 1.78
C ASP A 115 2.10 -6.97 1.95
N ALA A 116 2.25 -8.19 2.44
CA ALA A 116 1.15 -9.09 2.74
C ALA A 116 1.34 -9.71 4.12
N ALA A 117 0.44 -9.38 5.03
CA ALA A 117 0.38 -9.95 6.36
C ALA A 117 -0.96 -10.66 6.57
N SER A 118 -0.94 -11.74 7.34
CA SER A 118 -2.14 -12.47 7.72
C SER A 118 -2.16 -12.67 9.22
N GLN A 119 -3.29 -12.41 9.82
CA GLN A 119 -3.53 -12.77 11.21
C GLN A 119 -3.67 -14.27 11.32
N THR A 120 -2.90 -14.87 12.21
CA THR A 120 -2.96 -16.30 12.50
C THR A 120 -3.16 -16.51 14.01
N ALA A 121 -4.01 -17.47 14.35
CA ALA A 121 -4.14 -17.92 15.72
C ALA A 121 -3.31 -19.19 15.93
N CYS A 122 -2.58 -19.27 17.02
CA CYS A 122 -1.90 -20.48 17.45
C CYS A 122 -2.21 -20.74 18.94
N TYR A 123 -2.18 -22.01 19.31
CA TYR A 123 -2.41 -22.42 20.70
C TYR A 123 -1.51 -23.58 21.09
N ARG A 124 -1.29 -23.72 22.38
CA ARG A 124 -0.58 -24.83 23.00
C ARG A 124 -1.55 -25.98 23.21
N GLU A 125 -1.49 -27.00 22.34
CA GLU A 125 -2.39 -28.15 22.39
C GLU A 125 -2.31 -28.90 23.71
N ASP A 126 -1.09 -29.00 24.27
CA ASP A 126 -0.83 -29.64 25.57
C ASP A 126 -1.52 -28.93 26.75
N LEU A 127 -1.76 -27.63 26.65
CA LEU A 127 -2.46 -26.85 27.69
C LEU A 127 -3.98 -26.87 27.51
N VAL A 128 -4.48 -26.95 26.28
CA VAL A 128 -5.92 -26.92 25.99
C VAL A 128 -6.60 -28.27 26.27
N ARG A 129 -5.90 -29.38 26.11
CA ARG A 129 -6.44 -30.73 26.38
C ARG A 129 -6.61 -31.05 27.86
N THR A 130 -6.15 -30.22 28.75
CA THR A 130 -6.28 -30.37 30.21
C THR A 130 -7.44 -29.58 30.80
N LEU A 131 -8.23 -28.91 29.97
CA LEU A 131 -9.47 -28.24 30.30
C LEU A 131 -10.69 -29.08 29.90
#